data_97558478ae4ddd775465057526f5fa87
#
_entry.id   97558478ae4ddd775465057526f5fa87
#
_cell.length_a   1.000
_cell.length_b   1.000
_cell.length_c   1.000
_cell.angle_alpha   90.00
_cell.angle_beta   90.00
_cell.angle_gamma   90.00
#
_symmetry.space_group_name_H-M   'P 1'
#
loop_
_entity.id
_entity.type
_entity.pdbx_description
1 polymer ?
#
loop_
_entity_poly.entity_id
_entity_poly.type
_entity_poly.pdbx_seq_one_letter_code
_entity_poly.pdbx_strand_id
1 'polypeptide(L)'
;LIDQLGKGGPDYAYRLELTPVAPALTMTTNAEQIPLGSGVMSVAVPKGNRQAVLILGNRADFGGEVNVGAAKLPAGVSVDAPTLAASQVIVPVLFSAKADAPLSSALAEITGKPADPKLNIASQFNQMSVLVLGQNQVNVWSRTVDRLAVAVTEECPYTIEIVEPKVPLVRSGSMGLKVRATRKPGFKAPISVYLPWNPPGVGSGGGIAIPEGQNEAVIPVNADGGAELRTWKIVVNGASGVPSGPIMVSSQLANLTVASPYVGLSFVAASVDQGKEVDMGVKVAKAVDFAGEATVNLIGLPNKVTTDAKKITKDTTDLVFHIKTDKISPAGNHASLFCQVVISQNGEPIVHNIGTGALRIDVPLPPKANAPAPAPVAAAPPKPVAPAAAKPLTRLEKLRLESKQAKNAGK
;
A
#
# COMPACT_ATOMS: atom_id res chain seq x y z
N LEU A 1 37.45 -30.56 2.98
CA LEU A 1 36.30 -31.42 2.70
C LEU A 1 36.42 -32.67 3.56
N ILE A 2 35.33 -32.99 4.27
CA ILE A 2 35.25 -34.20 5.11
C ILE A 2 34.01 -34.93 4.64
N ASP A 3 34.15 -36.23 4.35
CA ASP A 3 32.97 -37.07 4.07
C ASP A 3 32.12 -37.21 5.33
N GLN A 4 30.82 -37.00 5.20
CA GLN A 4 29.85 -37.00 6.31
C GLN A 4 29.83 -38.36 7.06
N LEU A 5 30.18 -39.46 6.39
CA LEU A 5 30.23 -40.78 6.96
C LEU A 5 31.64 -41.20 7.41
N GLY A 6 32.60 -40.29 7.30
CA GLY A 6 34.03 -40.58 7.66
C GLY A 6 34.69 -41.63 6.80
N LYS A 7 34.12 -41.96 5.62
CA LYS A 7 34.69 -42.91 4.69
C LYS A 7 35.64 -42.20 3.73
N GLY A 8 36.72 -42.84 3.37
CA GLY A 8 37.68 -42.38 2.42
C GLY A 8 38.55 -43.51 1.96
N GLY A 9 39.32 -43.34 0.89
CA GLY A 9 40.23 -44.32 0.36
C GLY A 9 40.64 -44.02 -1.07
N PRO A 10 41.52 -44.83 -1.68
CA PRO A 10 42.02 -44.59 -3.04
C PRO A 10 40.95 -44.65 -4.13
N ASP A 11 39.79 -45.28 -3.86
CA ASP A 11 38.68 -45.40 -4.79
C ASP A 11 37.69 -44.23 -4.67
N TYR A 12 37.89 -43.29 -3.73
CA TYR A 12 37.06 -42.10 -3.53
C TYR A 12 37.71 -40.89 -4.24
N ALA A 13 37.17 -40.54 -5.36
CA ALA A 13 37.57 -39.32 -6.08
C ALA A 13 36.46 -38.26 -6.01
N TYR A 14 36.83 -37.01 -5.72
CA TYR A 14 35.94 -35.88 -5.86
C TYR A 14 36.62 -34.76 -6.62
N ARG A 15 35.79 -34.05 -7.39
CA ARG A 15 36.19 -32.83 -8.09
C ARG A 15 35.63 -31.64 -7.33
N LEU A 16 36.50 -30.73 -6.92
CA LEU A 16 36.10 -29.43 -6.42
C LEU A 16 36.23 -28.43 -7.56
N GLU A 17 35.13 -27.82 -7.94
CA GLU A 17 35.09 -26.77 -8.93
C GLU A 17 34.75 -25.44 -8.26
N LEU A 18 35.65 -24.48 -8.33
CA LEU A 18 35.49 -23.12 -7.84
C LEU A 18 35.35 -22.21 -9.06
N THR A 19 34.13 -21.75 -9.32
CA THR A 19 33.85 -20.79 -10.38
C THR A 19 33.49 -19.44 -9.77
N PRO A 20 34.01 -18.31 -10.30
CA PRO A 20 33.53 -17.00 -9.91
C PRO A 20 32.02 -16.91 -10.17
N VAL A 21 31.28 -16.31 -9.25
CA VAL A 21 29.86 -16.01 -9.47
C VAL A 21 29.77 -14.95 -10.56
N ALA A 22 29.11 -15.27 -11.67
CA ALA A 22 28.92 -14.35 -12.76
C ALA A 22 27.54 -13.64 -12.56
N PRO A 23 27.48 -12.33 -12.74
CA PRO A 23 26.21 -11.61 -12.67
C PRO A 23 25.24 -12.13 -13.73
N ALA A 24 23.98 -12.33 -13.33
CA ALA A 24 22.94 -12.88 -14.19
C ALA A 24 21.63 -12.09 -14.07
N LEU A 25 20.89 -12.01 -15.18
CA LEU A 25 19.57 -11.41 -15.26
C LEU A 25 18.57 -12.44 -15.81
N THR A 26 17.62 -12.82 -14.97
CA THR A 26 16.54 -13.73 -15.38
C THR A 26 15.23 -12.99 -15.45
N MET A 27 14.53 -13.09 -16.59
CA MET A 27 13.21 -12.52 -16.81
C MET A 27 12.17 -13.64 -16.79
N THR A 28 11.03 -13.38 -16.14
CA THR A 28 9.92 -14.35 -16.08
C THR A 28 8.59 -13.58 -16.05
N THR A 29 7.48 -14.23 -16.37
CA THR A 29 6.15 -13.65 -16.16
C THR A 29 5.65 -13.93 -14.75
N ASN A 30 4.79 -13.05 -14.21
CA ASN A 30 4.19 -13.28 -12.90
C ASN A 30 3.22 -14.47 -12.93
N ALA A 31 3.35 -15.36 -11.96
CA ALA A 31 2.52 -16.56 -11.82
C ALA A 31 1.10 -16.28 -11.30
N GLU A 32 0.83 -15.11 -10.74
CA GLU A 32 -0.45 -14.82 -10.04
C GLU A 32 -1.69 -14.78 -10.93
N GLN A 33 -1.52 -14.78 -12.25
CA GLN A 33 -2.66 -14.69 -13.19
C GLN A 33 -3.20 -16.03 -13.67
N ILE A 34 -2.60 -17.15 -13.28
CA ILE A 34 -3.04 -18.48 -13.69
C ILE A 34 -3.15 -19.38 -12.45
N PRO A 35 -4.34 -19.97 -12.18
CA PRO A 35 -4.45 -21.00 -11.16
C PRO A 35 -3.55 -22.15 -11.58
N LEU A 36 -2.58 -22.55 -10.82
CA LEU A 36 -1.74 -23.74 -11.03
C LEU A 36 -0.22 -23.48 -11.06
N GLY A 37 0.27 -22.29 -10.64
CA GLY A 37 1.70 -22.05 -10.48
C GLY A 37 2.50 -21.90 -11.78
N SER A 38 1.84 -21.92 -12.93
CA SER A 38 2.47 -21.56 -14.22
C SER A 38 2.33 -20.05 -14.42
N GLY A 39 3.37 -19.35 -14.80
CA GLY A 39 3.27 -17.96 -15.22
C GLY A 39 2.47 -17.80 -16.51
N VAL A 40 2.20 -16.56 -16.91
CA VAL A 40 1.54 -16.24 -18.17
C VAL A 40 2.33 -16.84 -19.33
N MET A 41 1.75 -17.79 -20.03
CA MET A 41 2.40 -18.51 -21.14
C MET A 41 2.06 -17.90 -22.51
N SER A 42 0.98 -17.13 -22.60
CA SER A 42 0.53 -16.51 -23.85
C SER A 42 -0.13 -15.16 -23.58
N VAL A 43 -0.03 -14.28 -24.57
CA VAL A 43 -0.62 -12.95 -24.57
C VAL A 43 -1.50 -12.83 -25.79
N ALA A 44 -2.80 -12.66 -25.59
CA ALA A 44 -3.77 -12.38 -26.65
C ALA A 44 -3.97 -10.87 -26.75
N VAL A 45 -3.61 -10.26 -27.87
CA VAL A 45 -3.73 -8.82 -28.10
C VAL A 45 -4.81 -8.60 -29.16
N PRO A 46 -5.99 -8.11 -28.81
CA PRO A 46 -7.02 -7.83 -29.81
C PRO A 46 -6.61 -6.69 -30.74
N LYS A 47 -7.00 -6.79 -32.03
CA LYS A 47 -6.78 -5.73 -33.01
C LYS A 47 -7.24 -4.37 -32.48
N GLY A 48 -6.43 -3.34 -32.67
CA GLY A 48 -6.70 -1.98 -32.19
C GLY A 48 -6.71 -1.81 -30.67
N ASN A 49 -6.18 -2.79 -29.93
CA ASN A 49 -6.24 -2.81 -28.47
C ASN A 49 -4.88 -3.18 -27.84
N ARG A 50 -4.88 -3.38 -26.55
CA ARG A 50 -3.67 -3.58 -25.74
C ARG A 50 -3.87 -4.70 -24.72
N GLN A 51 -2.76 -5.36 -24.35
CA GLN A 51 -2.70 -6.32 -23.25
C GLN A 51 -1.41 -6.14 -22.48
N ALA A 52 -1.49 -5.91 -21.19
CA ALA A 52 -0.34 -5.82 -20.31
C ALA A 52 -0.02 -7.18 -19.66
N VAL A 53 1.27 -7.45 -19.52
CA VAL A 53 1.79 -8.61 -18.80
C VAL A 53 2.82 -8.10 -17.79
N LEU A 54 2.79 -8.64 -16.58
CA LEU A 54 3.78 -8.35 -15.56
C LEU A 54 5.03 -9.19 -15.79
N ILE A 55 6.15 -8.54 -16.00
CA ILE A 55 7.47 -9.18 -16.15
C ILE A 55 8.27 -8.97 -14.87
N LEU A 56 8.80 -10.07 -14.35
CA LEU A 56 9.73 -10.06 -13.23
C LEU A 56 11.15 -10.10 -13.78
N GLY A 57 12.02 -9.26 -13.21
CA GLY A 57 13.45 -9.25 -13.51
C GLY A 57 14.25 -9.53 -12.24
N ASN A 58 14.77 -10.75 -12.15
CA ASN A 58 15.62 -11.17 -11.05
C ASN A 58 17.09 -10.91 -11.38
N ARG A 59 17.73 -10.08 -10.58
CA ARG A 59 19.15 -9.75 -10.66
C ARG A 59 19.93 -10.61 -9.69
N ALA A 60 20.99 -11.27 -10.17
CA ALA A 60 21.96 -11.97 -9.33
C ALA A 60 23.32 -11.29 -9.50
N ASP A 61 23.94 -10.93 -8.38
CA ASP A 61 25.29 -10.36 -8.28
C ASP A 61 25.51 -9.06 -9.06
N PHE A 62 24.46 -8.30 -9.32
CA PHE A 62 24.51 -6.93 -9.80
C PHE A 62 23.27 -6.14 -9.35
N GLY A 63 23.37 -4.81 -9.38
CA GLY A 63 22.29 -3.88 -9.07
C GLY A 63 22.01 -2.95 -10.25
N GLY A 64 21.09 -1.98 -10.01
CA GLY A 64 20.80 -0.93 -10.97
C GLY A 64 19.56 -1.18 -11.80
N GLU A 65 19.29 -0.24 -12.70
CA GLU A 65 18.13 -0.26 -13.58
C GLU A 65 18.30 -1.24 -14.74
N VAL A 66 17.16 -1.77 -15.22
CA VAL A 66 17.13 -2.69 -16.37
C VAL A 66 16.10 -2.19 -17.37
N ASN A 67 16.53 -2.00 -18.61
CA ASN A 67 15.65 -1.73 -19.73
C ASN A 67 15.01 -3.03 -20.21
N VAL A 68 13.68 -3.09 -20.17
CA VAL A 68 12.90 -4.27 -20.56
C VAL A 68 12.32 -4.07 -21.95
N GLY A 69 12.29 -5.11 -22.76
CA GLY A 69 11.75 -5.08 -24.10
C GLY A 69 11.33 -6.46 -24.59
N ALA A 70 10.86 -6.51 -25.83
CA ALA A 70 10.56 -7.76 -26.51
C ALA A 70 10.95 -7.68 -27.99
N ALA A 71 11.35 -8.81 -28.55
CA ALA A 71 11.70 -8.97 -29.94
C ALA A 71 10.89 -10.13 -30.57
N LYS A 72 10.95 -10.28 -31.90
CA LYS A 72 10.24 -11.32 -32.66
C LYS A 72 8.72 -11.31 -32.41
N LEU A 73 8.14 -10.12 -32.44
CA LEU A 73 6.70 -9.91 -32.26
C LEU A 73 5.91 -10.27 -33.53
N PRO A 74 4.61 -10.60 -33.41
CA PRO A 74 3.74 -10.71 -34.56
C PRO A 74 3.66 -9.39 -35.35
N ALA A 75 3.39 -9.48 -36.64
CA ALA A 75 3.24 -8.30 -37.49
C ALA A 75 2.15 -7.35 -36.94
N GLY A 76 2.45 -6.06 -36.88
CA GLY A 76 1.54 -5.03 -36.34
C GLY A 76 1.45 -4.94 -34.81
N VAL A 77 2.23 -5.72 -34.08
CA VAL A 77 2.34 -5.63 -32.61
C VAL A 77 3.58 -4.82 -32.23
N SER A 78 3.42 -3.93 -31.28
CA SER A 78 4.49 -3.17 -30.61
C SER A 78 4.48 -3.42 -29.12
N VAL A 79 5.62 -3.14 -28.46
CA VAL A 79 5.78 -3.24 -26.99
C VAL A 79 6.20 -1.91 -26.43
N ASP A 80 5.57 -1.53 -25.33
CA ASP A 80 5.98 -0.43 -24.46
C ASP A 80 6.25 -0.98 -23.05
N ALA A 81 7.45 -0.73 -22.54
CA ALA A 81 7.90 -1.23 -21.24
C ALA A 81 8.65 -0.12 -20.48
N PRO A 82 8.23 0.21 -19.26
CA PRO A 82 9.02 1.11 -18.43
C PRO A 82 10.32 0.42 -18.00
N THR A 83 11.31 1.25 -17.66
CA THR A 83 12.55 0.76 -17.06
C THR A 83 12.26 0.12 -15.69
N LEU A 84 12.73 -1.08 -15.47
CA LEU A 84 12.68 -1.77 -14.20
C LEU A 84 13.71 -1.12 -13.25
N ALA A 85 13.24 -0.32 -12.30
CA ALA A 85 14.10 0.40 -11.37
C ALA A 85 14.93 -0.53 -10.49
N ALA A 86 16.02 -0.01 -9.90
CA ALA A 86 16.89 -0.78 -9.03
C ALA A 86 16.16 -1.40 -7.82
N SER A 87 15.17 -0.70 -7.27
CA SER A 87 14.33 -1.14 -6.14
C SER A 87 13.19 -2.08 -6.56
N GLN A 88 12.96 -2.28 -7.86
CA GLN A 88 11.84 -3.06 -8.38
C GLN A 88 12.27 -4.44 -8.87
N VAL A 89 11.34 -5.39 -8.75
CA VAL A 89 11.44 -6.73 -9.34
C VAL A 89 10.36 -6.99 -10.38
N ILE A 90 9.33 -6.14 -10.47
CA ILE A 90 8.18 -6.30 -11.37
C ILE A 90 7.95 -5.02 -12.17
N VAL A 91 7.63 -5.18 -13.45
CA VAL A 91 7.25 -4.08 -14.35
C VAL A 91 6.12 -4.51 -15.28
N PRO A 92 5.11 -3.64 -15.53
CA PRO A 92 4.09 -3.89 -16.55
C PRO A 92 4.67 -3.68 -17.95
N VAL A 93 4.58 -4.68 -18.80
CA VAL A 93 4.96 -4.62 -20.21
C VAL A 93 3.70 -4.63 -21.05
N LEU A 94 3.48 -3.61 -21.86
CA LEU A 94 2.28 -3.39 -22.64
C LEU A 94 2.48 -3.80 -24.10
N PHE A 95 1.75 -4.80 -24.54
CA PHE A 95 1.66 -5.20 -25.94
C PHE A 95 0.48 -4.47 -26.59
N SER A 96 0.69 -3.87 -27.76
CA SER A 96 -0.32 -3.11 -28.49
C SER A 96 -0.39 -3.62 -29.92
N ALA A 97 -1.59 -3.97 -30.40
CA ALA A 97 -1.82 -4.36 -31.79
C ALA A 97 -2.46 -3.21 -32.57
N LYS A 98 -1.98 -2.96 -33.80
CA LYS A 98 -2.63 -2.03 -34.73
C LYS A 98 -4.02 -2.52 -35.08
N ALA A 99 -4.91 -1.61 -35.49
CA ALA A 99 -6.27 -1.97 -35.92
C ALA A 99 -6.29 -2.87 -37.19
N ASP A 100 -5.31 -2.68 -38.05
CA ASP A 100 -5.12 -3.44 -39.29
C ASP A 100 -4.14 -4.62 -39.15
N ALA A 101 -3.68 -4.92 -37.92
CA ALA A 101 -2.76 -6.03 -37.68
C ALA A 101 -3.37 -7.38 -38.20
N PRO A 102 -2.60 -8.19 -38.91
CA PRO A 102 -3.10 -9.49 -39.34
C PRO A 102 -3.26 -10.45 -38.18
N LEU A 103 -4.23 -11.33 -38.22
CA LEU A 103 -4.34 -12.46 -37.29
C LEU A 103 -3.11 -13.34 -37.46
N SER A 104 -2.24 -13.30 -36.46
CA SER A 104 -0.95 -14.00 -36.50
C SER A 104 -0.45 -14.23 -35.07
N SER A 105 0.51 -15.10 -34.95
CA SER A 105 1.17 -15.36 -33.66
C SER A 105 2.68 -15.52 -33.85
N ALA A 106 3.41 -15.28 -32.76
CA ALA A 106 4.85 -15.48 -32.72
C ALA A 106 5.28 -15.88 -31.30
N LEU A 107 6.45 -16.52 -31.21
CA LEU A 107 7.15 -16.77 -29.96
C LEU A 107 8.10 -15.59 -29.69
N ALA A 108 7.65 -14.63 -28.92
CA ALA A 108 8.40 -13.42 -28.61
C ALA A 108 9.58 -13.71 -27.66
N GLU A 109 10.67 -13.01 -27.85
CA GLU A 109 11.82 -12.97 -26.96
C GLU A 109 11.66 -11.80 -26.00
N ILE A 110 11.45 -12.07 -24.72
CA ILE A 110 11.49 -11.02 -23.68
C ILE A 110 12.95 -10.76 -23.35
N THR A 111 13.34 -9.50 -23.40
CA THR A 111 14.72 -9.07 -23.21
C THR A 111 14.85 -8.11 -22.06
N GLY A 112 15.93 -8.19 -21.32
CA GLY A 112 16.35 -7.24 -20.30
C GLY A 112 17.81 -6.85 -20.51
N LYS A 113 18.12 -5.56 -20.41
CA LYS A 113 19.50 -5.07 -20.50
C LYS A 113 19.74 -4.13 -19.32
N PRO A 114 20.82 -4.31 -18.53
CA PRO A 114 21.22 -3.31 -17.55
C PRO A 114 21.31 -1.93 -18.20
N ALA A 115 20.87 -0.89 -17.50
CA ALA A 115 21.01 0.48 -17.97
C ALA A 115 22.46 0.96 -17.95
N ASP A 116 23.29 0.39 -17.07
CA ASP A 116 24.74 0.62 -17.07
C ASP A 116 25.39 -0.13 -18.25
N PRO A 117 25.95 0.60 -19.24
CA PRO A 117 26.54 -0.02 -20.42
C PRO A 117 27.83 -0.83 -20.12
N LYS A 118 28.42 -0.67 -18.93
CA LYS A 118 29.58 -1.44 -18.48
C LYS A 118 29.22 -2.88 -18.11
N LEU A 119 27.94 -3.13 -17.80
CA LEU A 119 27.43 -4.45 -17.47
C LEU A 119 26.97 -5.17 -18.75
N ASN A 120 27.83 -5.98 -19.31
CA ASN A 120 27.51 -6.80 -20.47
C ASN A 120 26.81 -8.10 -20.04
N ILE A 121 25.57 -7.98 -19.56
CA ILE A 121 24.77 -9.11 -19.08
C ILE A 121 23.63 -9.34 -20.08
N ALA A 122 23.59 -10.53 -20.66
CA ALA A 122 22.46 -10.99 -21.44
C ALA A 122 21.35 -11.53 -20.51
N SER A 123 20.15 -11.05 -20.68
CA SER A 123 19.00 -11.61 -19.94
C SER A 123 18.59 -12.97 -20.52
N GLN A 124 18.08 -13.83 -19.63
CA GLN A 124 17.43 -15.08 -20.00
C GLN A 124 15.97 -15.01 -19.60
N PHE A 125 15.07 -15.24 -20.55
CA PHE A 125 13.65 -15.43 -20.24
C PHE A 125 13.42 -16.91 -19.91
N ASN A 126 13.00 -17.19 -18.68
CA ASN A 126 12.77 -18.54 -18.19
C ASN A 126 11.38 -18.61 -17.56
N GLN A 127 10.44 -19.20 -18.26
CA GLN A 127 9.09 -19.42 -17.77
C GLN A 127 8.85 -20.90 -17.51
N MET A 128 8.47 -21.24 -16.29
CA MET A 128 8.10 -22.61 -15.95
C MET A 128 6.67 -22.89 -16.40
N SER A 129 6.50 -23.94 -17.20
CA SER A 129 5.21 -24.50 -17.57
C SER A 129 4.99 -25.81 -16.82
N VAL A 130 3.98 -25.86 -15.97
CA VAL A 130 3.58 -27.07 -15.27
C VAL A 130 2.74 -27.93 -16.23
N LEU A 131 3.20 -29.12 -16.54
CA LEU A 131 2.55 -30.05 -17.47
C LEU A 131 1.69 -31.08 -16.72
N VAL A 132 2.12 -31.50 -15.52
CA VAL A 132 1.41 -32.48 -14.70
C VAL A 132 1.38 -32.02 -13.26
N LEU A 133 0.18 -31.92 -12.71
CA LEU A 133 -0.06 -31.71 -11.29
C LEU A 133 -0.48 -33.02 -10.63
N GLY A 134 0.15 -33.34 -9.53
CA GLY A 134 -0.25 -34.44 -8.65
C GLY A 134 -1.32 -34.03 -7.65
N GLN A 135 -1.55 -34.88 -6.67
CA GLN A 135 -2.44 -34.59 -5.55
C GLN A 135 -1.95 -33.33 -4.81
N ASN A 136 -2.88 -32.57 -4.24
CA ASN A 136 -2.61 -31.31 -3.54
C ASN A 136 -1.86 -30.25 -4.40
N GLN A 137 -2.06 -30.29 -5.73
CA GLN A 137 -1.43 -29.35 -6.67
C GLN A 137 0.11 -29.39 -6.65
N VAL A 138 0.71 -30.49 -6.25
CA VAL A 138 2.17 -30.67 -6.31
C VAL A 138 2.60 -30.74 -7.78
N ASN A 139 3.59 -29.91 -8.15
CA ASN A 139 4.18 -29.96 -9.48
C ASN A 139 4.96 -31.28 -9.66
N VAL A 140 4.42 -32.19 -10.45
CA VAL A 140 5.04 -33.51 -10.76
C VAL A 140 5.96 -33.41 -11.97
N TRP A 141 5.55 -32.65 -12.97
CA TRP A 141 6.33 -32.47 -14.18
C TRP A 141 6.13 -31.08 -14.77
N SER A 142 7.24 -30.41 -15.03
CA SER A 142 7.27 -29.08 -15.64
C SER A 142 8.37 -28.99 -16.70
N ARG A 143 8.23 -27.97 -17.53
CA ARG A 143 9.24 -27.57 -18.53
C ARG A 143 9.50 -26.08 -18.42
N THR A 144 10.74 -25.70 -18.57
CA THR A 144 11.11 -24.30 -18.75
C THR A 144 11.04 -23.95 -20.23
N VAL A 145 10.40 -22.84 -20.55
CA VAL A 145 10.34 -22.26 -21.89
C VAL A 145 11.02 -20.89 -21.87
N ASP A 146 11.64 -20.55 -22.97
CA ASP A 146 12.44 -19.33 -23.14
C ASP A 146 11.79 -18.30 -24.07
N ARG A 147 10.50 -18.49 -24.37
CA ARG A 147 9.71 -17.62 -25.25
C ARG A 147 8.33 -17.41 -24.67
N LEU A 148 7.76 -16.24 -24.97
CA LEU A 148 6.38 -15.90 -24.66
C LEU A 148 5.55 -15.96 -25.94
N ALA A 149 4.51 -16.77 -25.96
CA ALA A 149 3.59 -16.79 -27.10
C ALA A 149 2.78 -15.49 -27.14
N VAL A 150 2.82 -14.76 -28.25
CA VAL A 150 2.03 -13.54 -28.47
C VAL A 150 1.17 -13.74 -29.72
N ALA A 151 -0.14 -13.47 -29.61
CA ALA A 151 -1.08 -13.62 -30.71
C ALA A 151 -1.92 -12.35 -30.88
N VAL A 152 -2.11 -11.95 -32.15
CA VAL A 152 -3.12 -10.96 -32.51
C VAL A 152 -4.45 -11.69 -32.67
N THR A 153 -5.47 -11.25 -31.95
CA THR A 153 -6.81 -11.83 -31.95
C THR A 153 -7.82 -10.89 -32.65
N GLU A 154 -9.02 -11.38 -32.82
CA GLU A 154 -10.12 -10.55 -33.31
C GLU A 154 -10.36 -9.34 -32.39
N GLU A 155 -11.07 -8.35 -32.92
CA GLU A 155 -11.34 -7.12 -32.20
C GLU A 155 -12.16 -7.33 -30.93
N CYS A 156 -11.75 -6.67 -29.86
CA CYS A 156 -12.53 -6.58 -28.64
C CYS A 156 -13.67 -5.54 -28.81
N PRO A 157 -14.88 -5.79 -28.25
CA PRO A 157 -15.99 -4.84 -28.35
C PRO A 157 -15.85 -3.61 -27.44
N TYR A 158 -14.76 -3.48 -26.72
CA TYR A 158 -14.46 -2.30 -25.90
C TYR A 158 -12.95 -2.05 -25.80
N THR A 159 -12.61 -0.81 -25.48
CA THR A 159 -11.27 -0.40 -25.05
C THR A 159 -11.38 0.29 -23.71
N ILE A 160 -10.30 0.33 -22.95
CA ILE A 160 -10.22 1.10 -21.70
C ILE A 160 -9.01 2.02 -21.71
N GLU A 161 -9.13 3.14 -20.99
CA GLU A 161 -8.06 4.10 -20.78
C GLU A 161 -8.05 4.62 -19.35
N ILE A 162 -6.88 4.90 -18.80
CA ILE A 162 -6.72 5.68 -17.58
C ILE A 162 -6.83 7.16 -17.96
N VAL A 163 -7.69 7.91 -17.28
CA VAL A 163 -7.64 9.37 -17.31
C VAL A 163 -6.49 9.78 -16.41
N GLU A 164 -5.40 10.28 -17.00
CA GLU A 164 -4.16 10.57 -16.27
C GLU A 164 -4.41 11.62 -15.19
N PRO A 165 -4.05 11.34 -13.92
CA PRO A 165 -4.25 12.28 -12.81
C PRO A 165 -3.44 13.57 -13.03
N LYS A 166 -4.05 14.72 -12.76
CA LYS A 166 -3.41 16.06 -12.85
C LYS A 166 -2.71 16.46 -11.56
N VAL A 167 -2.87 15.67 -10.51
CA VAL A 167 -2.31 15.88 -9.17
C VAL A 167 -1.61 14.62 -8.68
N PRO A 168 -0.61 14.74 -7.80
CA PRO A 168 0.06 13.57 -7.25
C PRO A 168 -0.82 12.84 -6.20
N LEU A 169 -0.59 11.54 -6.07
CA LEU A 169 -0.95 10.77 -4.89
C LEU A 169 0.09 11.07 -3.81
N VAL A 170 -0.32 11.62 -2.68
CA VAL A 170 0.61 11.93 -1.60
C VAL A 170 0.74 10.77 -0.61
N ARG A 171 1.90 10.65 0.04
CA ARG A 171 2.08 9.72 1.16
C ARG A 171 1.01 9.95 2.23
N SER A 172 0.52 8.87 2.82
CA SER A 172 -0.62 8.88 3.74
C SER A 172 -1.85 9.56 3.14
N GLY A 173 -2.05 9.42 1.84
CA GLY A 173 -3.15 10.03 1.11
C GLY A 173 -3.91 9.03 0.26
N SER A 174 -4.93 9.54 -0.41
CA SER A 174 -5.76 8.74 -1.32
C SER A 174 -6.21 9.56 -2.53
N MET A 175 -6.50 8.88 -3.63
CA MET A 175 -7.09 9.47 -4.82
C MET A 175 -8.02 8.50 -5.53
N GLY A 176 -8.90 9.02 -6.36
CA GLY A 176 -9.71 8.23 -7.28
C GLY A 176 -9.05 8.17 -8.66
N LEU A 177 -8.54 7.01 -9.06
CA LEU A 177 -8.04 6.80 -10.41
C LEU A 177 -9.20 6.55 -11.36
N LYS A 178 -9.48 7.52 -12.24
CA LYS A 178 -10.57 7.43 -13.20
C LYS A 178 -10.19 6.55 -14.39
N VAL A 179 -11.05 5.60 -14.70
CA VAL A 179 -10.94 4.70 -15.86
C VAL A 179 -12.14 4.93 -16.75
N ARG A 180 -11.89 5.10 -18.05
CA ARG A 180 -12.92 5.27 -19.07
C ARG A 180 -12.92 4.09 -20.04
N ALA A 181 -14.10 3.61 -20.37
CA ALA A 181 -14.31 2.63 -21.42
C ALA A 181 -14.93 3.27 -22.66
N THR A 182 -14.45 2.86 -23.83
CA THR A 182 -15.13 3.12 -25.10
C THR A 182 -15.73 1.80 -25.58
N ARG A 183 -17.05 1.77 -25.79
CA ARG A 183 -17.79 0.58 -26.18
C ARG A 183 -18.18 0.63 -27.65
N LYS A 184 -18.08 -0.48 -28.34
CA LYS A 184 -18.66 -0.61 -29.68
C LYS A 184 -20.19 -0.65 -29.61
N PRO A 185 -20.90 -0.24 -30.68
CA PRO A 185 -22.37 -0.33 -30.74
C PRO A 185 -22.86 -1.72 -30.35
N GLY A 186 -23.86 -1.80 -29.51
CA GLY A 186 -24.47 -3.06 -29.03
C GLY A 186 -23.77 -3.71 -27.82
N PHE A 187 -22.54 -3.35 -27.49
CA PHE A 187 -21.87 -3.89 -26.30
C PHE A 187 -22.21 -3.08 -25.04
N LYS A 188 -22.92 -3.70 -24.10
CA LYS A 188 -23.37 -3.06 -22.83
C LYS A 188 -22.88 -3.75 -21.56
N ALA A 189 -22.31 -4.97 -21.69
CA ALA A 189 -21.92 -5.78 -20.53
C ALA A 189 -20.99 -5.03 -19.56
N PRO A 190 -21.07 -5.28 -18.25
CA PRO A 190 -20.19 -4.65 -17.27
C PRO A 190 -18.72 -5.03 -17.54
N ILE A 191 -17.81 -4.11 -17.22
CA ILE A 191 -16.36 -4.33 -17.38
C ILE A 191 -15.73 -4.22 -15.99
N SER A 192 -15.15 -5.31 -15.50
CA SER A 192 -14.39 -5.30 -14.25
C SER A 192 -13.00 -4.72 -14.50
N VAL A 193 -12.65 -3.65 -13.78
CA VAL A 193 -11.36 -2.95 -13.92
C VAL A 193 -10.56 -3.03 -12.63
N TYR A 194 -9.24 -3.24 -12.75
CA TYR A 194 -8.32 -3.36 -11.63
C TYR A 194 -6.88 -3.06 -12.05
N LEU A 195 -6.04 -2.64 -11.08
CA LEU A 195 -4.60 -2.58 -11.30
C LEU A 195 -4.00 -3.99 -11.13
N PRO A 196 -3.34 -4.56 -12.14
CA PRO A 196 -2.69 -5.86 -12.00
C PRO A 196 -1.44 -5.81 -11.12
N TRP A 197 -0.91 -4.62 -10.90
CA TRP A 197 0.23 -4.33 -10.06
C TRP A 197 0.13 -2.94 -9.46
N ASN A 198 0.52 -2.82 -8.20
CA ASN A 198 0.62 -1.55 -7.50
C ASN A 198 2.09 -1.19 -7.26
N PRO A 199 2.49 0.08 -7.40
CA PRO A 199 3.80 0.54 -6.97
C PRO A 199 4.07 0.24 -5.49
N PRO A 200 5.34 0.11 -5.05
CA PRO A 200 5.68 -0.12 -3.66
C PRO A 200 5.08 0.92 -2.71
N GLY A 201 4.35 0.44 -1.70
CA GLY A 201 3.63 1.28 -0.74
C GLY A 201 2.34 1.91 -1.26
N VAL A 202 1.90 1.54 -2.46
CA VAL A 202 0.61 1.97 -3.03
C VAL A 202 -0.37 0.79 -3.00
N GLY A 203 -1.58 1.04 -2.51
CA GLY A 203 -2.69 0.10 -2.54
C GLY A 203 -3.78 0.56 -3.50
N SER A 204 -4.53 -0.37 -4.06
CA SER A 204 -5.73 -0.07 -4.87
C SER A 204 -6.91 -0.93 -4.45
N GLY A 205 -8.12 -0.41 -4.65
CA GLY A 205 -9.35 -1.19 -4.52
C GLY A 205 -9.38 -2.33 -5.53
N GLY A 206 -9.77 -3.53 -5.10
CA GLY A 206 -9.95 -4.67 -6.00
C GLY A 206 -11.21 -4.53 -6.85
N GLY A 207 -11.17 -5.10 -8.05
CA GLY A 207 -12.29 -5.42 -8.92
C GLY A 207 -13.46 -4.44 -8.96
N ILE A 208 -13.25 -3.20 -9.38
CA ILE A 208 -14.32 -2.21 -9.56
C ILE A 208 -14.98 -2.45 -10.92
N ALA A 209 -16.30 -2.45 -10.98
CA ALA A 209 -17.03 -2.57 -12.23
C ALA A 209 -17.34 -1.21 -12.84
N ILE A 210 -17.08 -1.06 -14.15
CA ILE A 210 -17.79 -0.08 -14.98
C ILE A 210 -19.16 -0.71 -15.26
N PRO A 211 -20.26 -0.16 -14.73
CA PRO A 211 -21.56 -0.80 -14.82
C PRO A 211 -22.06 -0.96 -16.26
N GLU A 212 -23.08 -1.79 -16.43
CA GLU A 212 -23.74 -1.96 -17.72
C GLU A 212 -24.19 -0.62 -18.32
N GLY A 213 -23.86 -0.40 -19.58
CA GLY A 213 -24.21 0.82 -20.31
C GLY A 213 -23.49 2.09 -19.87
N GLN A 214 -22.68 2.04 -18.80
CA GLN A 214 -21.84 3.16 -18.37
C GLN A 214 -20.43 3.07 -18.95
N ASN A 215 -19.72 4.20 -18.93
CA ASN A 215 -18.41 4.31 -19.56
C ASN A 215 -17.29 4.71 -18.61
N GLU A 216 -17.56 4.94 -17.32
CA GLU A 216 -16.54 5.35 -16.36
C GLU A 216 -16.67 4.60 -15.04
N ALA A 217 -15.53 4.38 -14.40
CA ALA A 217 -15.43 3.96 -13.01
C ALA A 217 -14.24 4.64 -12.35
N VAL A 218 -14.23 4.66 -11.02
CA VAL A 218 -13.15 5.23 -10.22
C VAL A 218 -12.58 4.14 -9.33
N ILE A 219 -11.30 3.83 -9.50
CA ILE A 219 -10.57 2.90 -8.65
C ILE A 219 -9.98 3.70 -7.49
N PRO A 220 -10.35 3.42 -6.23
CA PRO A 220 -9.72 4.06 -5.10
C PRO A 220 -8.27 3.58 -4.98
N VAL A 221 -7.34 4.52 -4.89
CA VAL A 221 -5.90 4.29 -4.73
C VAL A 221 -5.41 5.05 -3.51
N ASN A 222 -4.56 4.44 -2.72
CA ASN A 222 -3.96 5.05 -1.53
C ASN A 222 -2.46 4.80 -1.48
N ALA A 223 -1.71 5.70 -0.87
CA ALA A 223 -0.30 5.53 -0.57
C ALA A 223 -0.09 5.49 0.94
N ASP A 224 0.73 4.57 1.41
CA ASP A 224 1.17 4.55 2.81
C ASP A 224 2.24 5.64 3.09
N GLY A 225 2.64 5.79 4.36
CA GLY A 225 3.64 6.77 4.75
C GLY A 225 5.06 6.45 4.27
N GLY A 226 5.32 5.22 3.84
CA GLY A 226 6.61 4.73 3.33
C GLY A 226 6.67 4.61 1.81
N ALA A 227 5.58 4.89 1.09
CA ALA A 227 5.53 4.77 -0.36
C ALA A 227 6.70 5.51 -1.05
N GLU A 228 7.32 4.89 -2.04
CA GLU A 228 8.48 5.47 -2.71
C GLU A 228 8.09 6.72 -3.51
N LEU A 229 8.76 7.85 -3.25
CA LEU A 229 8.54 9.13 -3.95
C LEU A 229 9.08 9.04 -5.37
N ARG A 230 8.19 8.83 -6.32
CA ARG A 230 8.56 8.61 -7.73
C ARG A 230 7.33 8.74 -8.62
N THR A 231 7.55 8.98 -9.90
CA THR A 231 6.53 8.79 -10.94
C THR A 231 6.61 7.36 -11.47
N TRP A 232 5.53 6.62 -11.32
CA TRP A 232 5.39 5.23 -11.71
C TRP A 232 4.58 5.11 -12.99
N LYS A 233 4.93 4.17 -13.85
CA LYS A 233 4.07 3.75 -14.95
C LYS A 233 3.14 2.66 -14.45
N ILE A 234 1.85 2.94 -14.50
CA ILE A 234 0.79 2.00 -14.10
C ILE A 234 -0.07 1.64 -15.30
N VAL A 235 -0.78 0.53 -15.18
CA VAL A 235 -1.74 0.04 -16.15
C VAL A 235 -2.98 -0.47 -15.43
N VAL A 236 -4.12 -0.39 -16.06
CA VAL A 236 -5.38 -1.01 -15.60
C VAL A 236 -5.78 -2.10 -16.57
N ASN A 237 -6.14 -3.26 -16.06
CA ASN A 237 -6.79 -4.32 -16.82
C ASN A 237 -8.30 -4.20 -16.73
N GLY A 238 -8.98 -4.47 -17.82
CA GLY A 238 -10.44 -4.53 -17.89
C GLY A 238 -10.89 -5.86 -18.46
N ALA A 239 -11.71 -6.58 -17.71
CA ALA A 239 -12.24 -7.89 -18.10
C ALA A 239 -13.77 -7.83 -18.23
N SER A 240 -14.30 -8.44 -19.27
CA SER A 240 -15.75 -8.57 -19.47
C SER A 240 -16.08 -9.90 -20.12
N GLY A 241 -17.27 -10.42 -19.83
CA GLY A 241 -17.82 -11.59 -20.51
C GLY A 241 -18.44 -11.22 -21.87
N VAL A 242 -18.15 -12.00 -22.89
CA VAL A 242 -18.80 -11.96 -24.19
C VAL A 242 -19.31 -13.37 -24.53
N PRO A 243 -20.19 -13.57 -25.52
CA PRO A 243 -20.70 -14.89 -25.86
C PRO A 243 -19.60 -15.93 -26.17
N SER A 244 -18.46 -15.50 -26.69
CA SER A 244 -17.30 -16.34 -26.99
C SER A 244 -16.40 -16.64 -25.78
N GLY A 245 -16.68 -16.10 -24.59
CA GLY A 245 -15.90 -16.28 -23.35
C GLY A 245 -15.41 -14.95 -22.76
N PRO A 246 -14.60 -14.99 -21.70
CA PRO A 246 -14.05 -13.79 -21.09
C PRO A 246 -13.00 -13.14 -22.01
N ILE A 247 -13.08 -11.83 -22.14
CA ILE A 247 -12.08 -11.02 -22.84
C ILE A 247 -11.46 -10.04 -21.82
N MET A 248 -10.14 -9.93 -21.85
CA MET A 248 -9.37 -8.98 -21.08
C MET A 248 -8.54 -8.09 -22.00
N VAL A 249 -8.54 -6.80 -21.73
CA VAL A 249 -7.73 -5.78 -22.40
C VAL A 249 -7.12 -4.86 -21.35
N SER A 250 -6.09 -4.11 -21.74
CA SER A 250 -5.42 -3.15 -20.83
C SER A 250 -5.56 -1.72 -21.34
N SER A 251 -5.46 -0.77 -20.40
CA SER A 251 -5.28 0.64 -20.70
C SER A 251 -3.91 0.91 -21.34
N GLN A 252 -3.67 2.14 -21.73
CA GLN A 252 -2.30 2.64 -21.93
C GLN A 252 -1.53 2.64 -20.61
N LEU A 253 -0.20 2.71 -20.68
CA LEU A 253 0.64 3.07 -19.53
C LEU A 253 0.39 4.54 -19.18
N ALA A 254 0.04 4.82 -17.93
CA ALA A 254 -0.20 6.16 -17.40
C ALA A 254 0.77 6.49 -16.27
N ASN A 255 0.98 7.77 -16.01
CA ASN A 255 1.82 8.23 -14.90
C ASN A 255 1.00 8.31 -13.61
N LEU A 256 1.51 7.71 -12.55
CA LEU A 256 1.08 7.92 -11.17
C LEU A 256 2.26 8.49 -10.37
N THR A 257 2.20 9.77 -10.05
CA THR A 257 3.25 10.40 -9.24
C THR A 257 2.93 10.25 -7.77
N VAL A 258 3.82 9.63 -7.00
CA VAL A 258 3.78 9.59 -5.54
C VAL A 258 4.66 10.72 -5.01
N ALA A 259 4.08 11.61 -4.19
CA ALA A 259 4.74 12.80 -3.66
C ALA A 259 4.72 12.86 -2.13
N SER A 260 5.52 13.75 -1.55
CA SER A 260 5.47 14.04 -0.11
C SER A 260 4.14 14.70 0.28
N PRO A 261 3.66 14.53 1.51
CA PRO A 261 2.51 15.27 2.01
C PRO A 261 2.76 16.79 1.95
N TYR A 262 1.72 17.56 1.65
CA TYR A 262 1.80 19.03 1.63
C TYR A 262 1.83 19.63 3.03
N VAL A 263 1.16 18.95 3.97
CA VAL A 263 1.08 19.38 5.38
C VAL A 263 1.29 18.18 6.31
N GLY A 264 1.78 18.45 7.52
CA GLY A 264 1.83 17.53 8.64
C GLY A 264 0.92 18.03 9.75
N LEU A 265 0.28 17.15 10.50
CA LEU A 265 -0.61 17.51 11.61
C LEU A 265 -0.23 16.76 12.88
N SER A 266 -0.16 17.50 13.99
CA SER A 266 0.14 16.94 15.32
C SER A 266 -0.97 17.32 16.29
N PHE A 267 -1.64 16.32 16.86
CA PHE A 267 -2.75 16.50 17.79
C PHE A 267 -2.28 16.77 19.22
N VAL A 268 -3.02 17.63 19.92
CA VAL A 268 -2.98 17.74 21.37
C VAL A 268 -4.08 16.84 21.92
N ALA A 269 -3.72 15.94 22.85
CA ALA A 269 -4.70 15.05 23.48
C ALA A 269 -5.77 15.84 24.21
N ALA A 270 -7.04 15.43 24.07
CA ALA A 270 -8.18 16.07 24.70
C ALA A 270 -9.01 15.06 25.50
N SER A 271 -9.62 15.54 26.60
CA SER A 271 -10.56 14.77 27.41
C SER A 271 -11.80 15.59 27.69
N VAL A 272 -12.96 14.90 27.73
CA VAL A 272 -14.26 15.54 27.90
C VAL A 272 -15.24 14.59 28.61
N ASP A 273 -16.13 15.14 29.43
CA ASP A 273 -17.25 14.35 29.97
C ASP A 273 -18.37 14.18 28.93
N GLN A 274 -19.11 13.09 29.01
CA GLN A 274 -20.32 12.90 28.22
C GLN A 274 -21.30 14.09 28.35
N GLY A 275 -21.84 14.57 27.21
CA GLY A 275 -22.75 15.69 27.13
C GLY A 275 -22.09 17.06 27.31
N LYS A 276 -20.75 17.12 27.24
CA LYS A 276 -19.95 18.35 27.27
C LYS A 276 -19.23 18.59 25.95
N GLU A 277 -18.60 19.73 25.85
CA GLU A 277 -17.84 20.19 24.68
C GLU A 277 -16.37 20.40 25.07
N VAL A 278 -15.45 20.20 24.13
CA VAL A 278 -14.00 20.40 24.34
C VAL A 278 -13.36 20.91 23.06
N ASP A 279 -12.35 21.74 23.22
CA ASP A 279 -11.49 22.18 22.12
C ASP A 279 -10.28 21.26 22.01
N MET A 280 -10.12 20.64 20.81
CA MET A 280 -8.96 19.83 20.47
C MET A 280 -8.02 20.63 19.55
N GLY A 281 -6.87 20.98 20.09
CA GLY A 281 -5.82 21.67 19.34
C GLY A 281 -5.07 20.75 18.38
N VAL A 282 -4.74 21.24 17.20
CA VAL A 282 -3.90 20.56 16.21
C VAL A 282 -2.87 21.55 15.68
N LYS A 283 -1.59 21.20 15.77
CA LYS A 283 -0.51 21.96 15.15
C LYS A 283 -0.40 21.58 13.68
N VAL A 284 -0.24 22.59 12.83
CA VAL A 284 -0.11 22.45 11.38
C VAL A 284 1.33 22.77 10.99
N ALA A 285 2.03 21.80 10.41
CA ALA A 285 3.35 21.98 9.82
C ALA A 285 3.21 21.94 8.29
N LYS A 286 3.64 23.00 7.63
CA LYS A 286 3.64 23.08 6.17
C LYS A 286 4.92 22.45 5.62
N ALA A 287 4.80 21.55 4.65
CA ALA A 287 5.91 20.92 3.94
C ALA A 287 6.01 21.40 2.47
N VAL A 288 4.87 21.65 1.81
CA VAL A 288 4.81 22.13 0.42
C VAL A 288 3.79 23.27 0.36
N ASP A 289 4.10 24.31 -0.42
CA ASP A 289 3.18 25.42 -0.66
C ASP A 289 1.97 24.95 -1.49
N PHE A 290 0.79 25.42 -1.12
CA PHE A 290 -0.42 25.27 -1.92
C PHE A 290 -1.18 26.60 -2.00
N ALA A 291 -1.94 26.76 -3.08
CA ALA A 291 -2.74 27.96 -3.30
C ALA A 291 -4.13 27.80 -2.70
N GLY A 292 -4.70 28.90 -2.21
CA GLY A 292 -6.07 28.95 -1.71
C GLY A 292 -6.24 28.32 -0.33
N GLU A 293 -7.41 27.72 -0.11
CA GLU A 293 -7.81 27.09 1.16
C GLU A 293 -7.84 25.58 1.01
N ALA A 294 -7.41 24.87 2.05
CA ALA A 294 -7.64 23.44 2.19
C ALA A 294 -8.70 23.16 3.25
N THR A 295 -9.55 22.20 2.99
CA THR A 295 -10.57 21.73 3.96
C THR A 295 -9.98 20.64 4.83
N VAL A 296 -10.15 20.73 6.14
CA VAL A 296 -9.68 19.75 7.14
C VAL A 296 -10.87 19.18 7.88
N ASN A 297 -11.09 17.88 7.74
CA ASN A 297 -12.13 17.11 8.44
C ASN A 297 -11.45 16.25 9.51
N LEU A 298 -11.98 16.24 10.72
CA LEU A 298 -11.60 15.31 11.76
C LEU A 298 -12.36 14.01 11.59
N ILE A 299 -11.65 12.93 11.36
CA ILE A 299 -12.19 11.58 11.07
C ILE A 299 -11.91 10.64 12.24
N GLY A 300 -12.74 9.62 12.42
CA GLY A 300 -12.57 8.60 13.47
C GLY A 300 -13.27 8.98 14.79
N LEU A 301 -14.09 10.03 14.82
CA LEU A 301 -14.91 10.36 15.98
C LEU A 301 -15.87 9.22 16.31
N PRO A 302 -16.04 8.88 17.61
CA PRO A 302 -17.00 7.86 18.01
C PRO A 302 -18.44 8.31 17.77
N ASN A 303 -19.37 7.36 17.85
CA ASN A 303 -20.78 7.63 17.65
C ASN A 303 -21.30 8.74 18.59
N LYS A 304 -22.20 9.61 18.10
CA LYS A 304 -22.75 10.74 18.84
C LYS A 304 -21.73 11.82 19.28
N VAL A 305 -20.57 11.85 18.61
CA VAL A 305 -19.58 12.92 18.74
C VAL A 305 -19.46 13.64 17.41
N THR A 306 -19.54 14.96 17.43
CA THR A 306 -19.52 15.79 16.21
C THR A 306 -18.55 16.95 16.32
N THR A 307 -18.06 17.41 15.20
CA THR A 307 -17.30 18.65 15.04
C THR A 307 -17.48 19.17 13.61
N ASP A 308 -17.20 20.45 13.40
CA ASP A 308 -17.27 21.08 12.08
C ASP A 308 -15.93 20.96 11.35
N ALA A 309 -16.01 20.88 10.02
CA ALA A 309 -14.84 20.99 9.16
C ALA A 309 -14.18 22.36 9.35
N LYS A 310 -12.87 22.38 9.23
CA LYS A 310 -12.06 23.60 9.32
C LYS A 310 -11.38 23.90 7.99
N LYS A 311 -10.98 25.14 7.82
CA LYS A 311 -10.20 25.58 6.67
C LYS A 311 -8.82 26.03 7.13
N ILE A 312 -7.82 25.68 6.34
CA ILE A 312 -6.45 26.14 6.53
C ILE A 312 -5.93 26.77 5.24
N THR A 313 -5.00 27.67 5.38
CA THR A 313 -4.22 28.25 4.29
C THR A 313 -2.74 27.86 4.46
N LYS A 314 -1.92 28.26 3.49
CA LYS A 314 -0.45 28.05 3.58
C LYS A 314 0.21 28.67 4.82
N ASP A 315 -0.45 29.64 5.48
CA ASP A 315 0.09 30.38 6.63
C ASP A 315 -0.49 29.93 7.98
N THR A 316 -1.40 28.95 7.96
CA THR A 316 -2.04 28.42 9.16
C THR A 316 -1.05 27.51 9.93
N THR A 317 -0.80 27.83 11.20
CA THR A 317 0.08 27.06 12.09
C THR A 317 -0.68 26.28 13.16
N ASP A 318 -1.89 26.71 13.47
CA ASP A 318 -2.72 26.15 14.54
C ASP A 318 -4.17 26.01 14.06
N LEU A 319 -4.79 24.93 14.51
CA LEU A 319 -6.16 24.57 14.19
C LEU A 319 -6.83 24.06 15.45
N VAL A 320 -8.09 24.44 15.68
CA VAL A 320 -8.87 24.00 16.83
C VAL A 320 -10.18 23.38 16.35
N PHE A 321 -10.43 22.13 16.73
CA PHE A 321 -11.71 21.45 16.53
C PHE A 321 -12.55 21.58 17.80
N HIS A 322 -13.71 22.20 17.67
CA HIS A 322 -14.70 22.25 18.75
C HIS A 322 -15.52 20.95 18.69
N ILE A 323 -15.25 20.04 19.62
CA ILE A 323 -15.87 18.72 19.68
C ILE A 323 -17.03 18.73 20.65
N LYS A 324 -18.21 18.25 20.17
CA LYS A 324 -19.42 18.13 20.95
C LYS A 324 -19.74 16.68 21.23
N THR A 325 -19.95 16.31 22.48
CA THR A 325 -20.35 14.96 22.89
C THR A 325 -21.81 14.95 23.33
N ASP A 326 -22.46 13.81 23.15
CA ASP A 326 -23.79 13.53 23.69
C ASP A 326 -23.69 12.77 25.02
N LYS A 327 -24.77 12.80 25.82
CA LYS A 327 -24.86 12.07 27.10
C LYS A 327 -24.70 10.56 26.95
N ILE A 328 -24.93 10.03 25.73
CA ILE A 328 -24.79 8.61 25.37
C ILE A 328 -23.60 8.33 24.48
N SER A 329 -22.68 9.30 24.29
CA SER A 329 -21.43 9.06 23.56
C SER A 329 -20.62 7.94 24.23
N PRO A 330 -20.01 7.02 23.48
CA PRO A 330 -19.24 5.93 24.07
C PRO A 330 -18.12 6.46 24.95
N ALA A 331 -18.12 6.08 26.24
CA ALA A 331 -17.04 6.41 27.16
C ALA A 331 -15.80 5.56 26.85
N GLY A 332 -14.61 6.11 27.10
CA GLY A 332 -13.33 5.44 26.87
C GLY A 332 -12.32 6.29 26.11
N ASN A 333 -11.20 5.68 25.75
CA ASN A 333 -10.15 6.33 24.98
C ASN A 333 -10.30 5.96 23.49
N HIS A 334 -10.58 6.95 22.64
CA HIS A 334 -10.74 6.83 21.19
C HIS A 334 -9.47 7.32 20.50
N ALA A 335 -8.54 6.41 20.22
CA ALA A 335 -7.20 6.71 19.68
C ALA A 335 -7.10 6.64 18.14
N SER A 336 -8.21 6.47 17.44
CA SER A 336 -8.22 6.32 15.97
C SER A 336 -8.54 7.62 15.21
N LEU A 337 -8.32 8.77 15.85
CA LEU A 337 -8.59 10.07 15.23
C LEU A 337 -7.46 10.46 14.29
N PHE A 338 -7.82 10.96 13.11
CA PHE A 338 -6.91 11.57 12.15
C PHE A 338 -7.60 12.69 11.39
N CYS A 339 -6.84 13.52 10.70
CA CYS A 339 -7.41 14.53 9.82
C CYS A 339 -7.32 14.11 8.36
N GLN A 340 -8.44 14.28 7.65
CA GLN A 340 -8.46 14.28 6.21
C GLN A 340 -8.34 15.73 5.72
N VAL A 341 -7.21 16.03 5.06
CA VAL A 341 -6.96 17.36 4.46
C VAL A 341 -7.14 17.27 2.97
N VAL A 342 -8.00 18.10 2.42
CA VAL A 342 -8.30 18.16 0.99
C VAL A 342 -7.83 19.50 0.42
N ILE A 343 -6.83 19.44 -0.45
CA ILE A 343 -6.31 20.59 -1.19
C ILE A 343 -6.79 20.47 -2.65
N SER A 344 -7.39 21.51 -3.19
CA SER A 344 -7.79 21.53 -4.61
C SER A 344 -6.67 22.12 -5.47
N GLN A 345 -6.17 21.34 -6.44
CA GLN A 345 -5.15 21.79 -7.38
C GLN A 345 -5.49 21.27 -8.78
N ASN A 346 -5.34 22.10 -9.81
CA ASN A 346 -5.62 21.75 -11.21
C ASN A 346 -7.04 21.17 -11.44
N GLY A 347 -8.01 21.52 -10.57
CA GLY A 347 -9.39 21.02 -10.62
C GLY A 347 -9.58 19.62 -10.01
N GLU A 348 -8.55 19.05 -9.39
CA GLU A 348 -8.61 17.74 -8.72
C GLU A 348 -8.22 17.85 -7.23
N PRO A 349 -8.77 16.99 -6.36
CA PRO A 349 -8.43 16.98 -4.95
C PRO A 349 -7.14 16.21 -4.67
N ILE A 350 -6.24 16.80 -3.86
CA ILE A 350 -5.13 16.10 -3.20
C ILE A 350 -5.61 15.80 -1.79
N VAL A 351 -5.77 14.52 -1.46
CA VAL A 351 -6.31 14.08 -0.18
C VAL A 351 -5.21 13.50 0.69
N HIS A 352 -5.05 14.06 1.89
CA HIS A 352 -4.13 13.57 2.92
C HIS A 352 -4.96 12.94 4.05
N ASN A 353 -4.51 11.82 4.60
CA ASN A 353 -5.06 11.19 5.81
C ASN A 353 -3.94 11.13 6.83
N ILE A 354 -3.80 12.18 7.63
CA ILE A 354 -2.59 12.44 8.44
C ILE A 354 -2.92 12.82 9.88
N GLY A 355 -1.90 12.66 10.73
CA GLY A 355 -1.99 12.87 12.16
C GLY A 355 -2.58 11.67 12.88
N THR A 356 -2.26 11.55 14.17
CA THR A 356 -2.84 10.56 15.07
C THR A 356 -3.27 11.28 16.33
N GLY A 357 -4.56 11.23 16.62
CA GLY A 357 -5.17 11.90 17.76
C GLY A 357 -5.90 10.93 18.68
N ALA A 358 -6.09 11.33 19.92
CA ALA A 358 -6.89 10.61 20.89
C ALA A 358 -7.86 11.56 21.61
N LEU A 359 -9.10 11.14 21.74
CA LEU A 359 -10.14 11.78 22.53
C LEU A 359 -10.54 10.83 23.65
N ARG A 360 -10.42 11.26 24.89
CA ARG A 360 -10.94 10.52 26.02
C ARG A 360 -12.31 11.08 26.40
N ILE A 361 -13.30 10.21 26.51
CA ILE A 361 -14.66 10.55 26.94
C ILE A 361 -14.90 9.86 28.29
N ASP A 362 -15.16 10.66 29.31
CA ASP A 362 -15.41 10.18 30.67
C ASP A 362 -16.91 10.23 31.00
N VAL A 363 -17.36 9.30 31.84
CA VAL A 363 -18.72 9.36 32.40
C VAL A 363 -18.73 10.42 33.48
N PRO A 364 -19.68 11.38 33.44
CA PRO A 364 -19.78 12.39 34.48
C PRO A 364 -19.91 11.76 35.86
N LEU A 365 -19.10 12.21 36.80
CA LEU A 365 -19.25 11.79 38.19
C LEU A 365 -20.63 12.20 38.70
N PRO A 366 -21.32 11.37 39.47
CA PRO A 366 -22.57 11.77 40.12
C PRO A 366 -22.32 13.05 40.98
N PRO A 367 -23.24 14.01 40.99
CA PRO A 367 -23.09 15.19 41.80
C PRO A 367 -22.81 14.77 43.24
N LYS A 368 -21.77 15.32 43.83
CA LYS A 368 -21.42 15.07 45.24
C LYS A 368 -22.67 15.43 46.05
N ALA A 369 -23.31 14.42 46.67
CA ALA A 369 -24.41 14.69 47.59
C ALA A 369 -23.92 15.73 48.57
N ASN A 370 -24.62 16.83 48.70
CA ASN A 370 -24.31 17.87 49.68
C ASN A 370 -24.09 17.19 51.03
N ALA A 371 -22.83 17.17 51.48
CA ALA A 371 -22.58 16.73 52.82
C ALA A 371 -23.44 17.62 53.75
N PRO A 372 -24.21 17.05 54.68
CA PRO A 372 -24.96 17.83 55.63
C PRO A 372 -24.00 18.82 56.28
N ALA A 373 -24.41 20.09 56.39
CA ALA A 373 -23.64 21.10 57.11
C ALA A 373 -23.22 20.53 58.47
N PRO A 374 -21.95 20.62 58.89
CA PRO A 374 -21.51 20.10 60.19
C PRO A 374 -22.37 20.73 61.27
N ALA A 375 -23.06 19.91 62.07
CA ALA A 375 -23.80 20.36 63.25
C ALA A 375 -22.82 21.11 64.15
N PRO A 376 -23.27 22.22 64.84
CA PRO A 376 -22.37 22.96 65.70
C PRO A 376 -21.83 22.05 66.80
N VAL A 377 -20.53 21.86 66.79
CA VAL A 377 -19.81 21.02 67.78
C VAL A 377 -19.81 21.79 69.10
N ALA A 378 -20.54 21.29 70.10
CA ALA A 378 -20.38 21.67 71.43
C ALA A 378 -18.94 21.36 71.92
N ALA A 379 -18.24 22.35 72.48
CA ALA A 379 -16.87 22.21 72.92
C ALA A 379 -16.75 21.10 73.99
N ALA A 380 -16.02 20.04 73.66
CA ALA A 380 -15.64 18.97 74.57
C ALA A 380 -14.26 19.29 75.16
N PRO A 381 -14.01 18.93 76.43
CA PRO A 381 -12.76 19.26 77.13
C PRO A 381 -11.53 18.54 76.58
N PRO A 382 -10.32 19.09 76.70
CA PRO A 382 -9.11 18.56 76.08
C PRO A 382 -8.72 17.18 76.62
N LYS A 383 -8.60 16.19 75.74
CA LYS A 383 -8.01 14.89 76.05
C LYS A 383 -6.46 14.99 76.05
N PRO A 384 -5.77 14.19 76.89
CA PRO A 384 -4.32 14.16 76.90
C PRO A 384 -3.70 13.68 75.58
N VAL A 385 -2.61 14.34 75.19
CA VAL A 385 -1.85 14.06 73.97
C VAL A 385 -1.15 12.70 74.12
N ALA A 386 -1.54 11.69 73.34
CA ALA A 386 -0.78 10.45 73.16
C ALA A 386 0.41 10.66 72.22
N PRO A 387 1.58 9.99 72.44
CA PRO A 387 2.75 10.18 71.60
C PRO A 387 2.44 9.76 70.11
N ALA A 388 2.93 10.57 69.20
CA ALA A 388 2.76 10.34 67.79
C ALA A 388 3.31 8.97 67.37
N ALA A 389 2.47 8.13 66.78
CA ALA A 389 2.89 6.88 66.14
C ALA A 389 3.86 7.17 65.00
N ALA A 390 5.00 6.47 64.99
CA ALA A 390 6.00 6.58 63.94
C ALA A 390 5.40 6.20 62.59
N LYS A 391 5.64 7.02 61.57
CA LYS A 391 5.21 6.75 60.19
C LYS A 391 5.78 5.41 59.72
N PRO A 392 4.99 4.53 59.07
CA PRO A 392 5.51 3.27 58.54
C PRO A 392 6.59 3.56 57.49
N LEU A 393 7.73 2.88 57.63
CA LEU A 393 8.86 3.01 56.75
C LEU A 393 8.47 2.65 55.29
N THR A 394 8.91 3.44 54.33
CA THR A 394 8.75 3.16 52.92
C THR A 394 9.55 1.90 52.52
N ARG A 395 9.17 1.25 51.43
CA ARG A 395 9.85 0.05 50.90
C ARG A 395 11.36 0.28 50.71
N LEU A 396 11.75 1.49 50.32
CA LEU A 396 13.16 1.86 50.10
C LEU A 396 13.93 1.97 51.41
N GLU A 397 13.30 2.47 52.48
CA GLU A 397 13.89 2.57 53.81
C GLU A 397 14.04 1.20 54.49
N LYS A 398 13.09 0.27 54.26
CA LYS A 398 13.22 -1.12 54.70
C LYS A 398 14.39 -1.82 54.06
N LEU A 399 14.56 -1.69 52.73
CA LEU A 399 15.67 -2.29 51.98
C LEU A 399 17.05 -1.71 52.39
N ARG A 400 17.10 -0.42 52.78
CA ARG A 400 18.33 0.19 53.32
C ARG A 400 18.66 -0.30 54.72
N LEU A 401 17.67 -0.58 55.56
CA LEU A 401 17.85 -1.18 56.89
C LEU A 401 18.32 -2.63 56.78
N GLU A 402 17.72 -3.44 55.92
CA GLU A 402 18.12 -4.81 55.65
C GLU A 402 19.55 -4.90 55.10
N SER A 403 19.94 -3.99 54.20
CA SER A 403 21.32 -3.95 53.68
C SER A 403 22.35 -3.53 54.71
N LYS A 404 21.98 -2.68 55.69
CA LYS A 404 22.85 -2.32 56.83
C LYS A 404 22.97 -3.47 57.84
N GLN A 405 21.89 -4.21 58.13
CA GLN A 405 21.91 -5.37 59.00
C GLN A 405 22.73 -6.52 58.40
N ALA A 406 22.62 -6.75 57.09
CA ALA A 406 23.44 -7.76 56.40
C ALA A 406 24.93 -7.40 56.41
N LYS A 407 25.31 -6.11 56.35
CA LYS A 407 26.71 -5.69 56.50
C LYS A 407 27.29 -5.81 57.92
N ASN A 408 26.44 -5.76 58.96
CA ASN A 408 26.89 -5.88 60.36
C ASN A 408 26.89 -7.34 60.85
N ALA A 409 26.23 -8.26 60.16
CA ALA A 409 26.22 -9.70 60.49
C ALA A 409 27.37 -10.49 59.83
N GLY A 410 28.19 -9.83 58.99
CA GLY A 410 29.34 -10.39 58.30
C GLY A 410 30.70 -9.87 58.81
N LYS A 411 30.79 -9.41 60.06
CA LYS A 411 32.07 -9.12 60.75
C LYS A 411 32.22 -9.99 61.96
#